data_6dde104ff274d9e6b9f3990adfd0ad39
#
_entry.id   6dde104ff274d9e6b9f3990adfd0ad39
#
_cell.length_a   1.000
_cell.length_b   1.000
_cell.length_c   1.000
_cell.angle_alpha   90.00
_cell.angle_beta   90.00
_cell.angle_gamma   90.00
#
_symmetry.space_group_name_H-M   'P 1'
#
loop_
_entity.id
_entity.type
_entity.pdbx_description
1 polymer ?
#
loop_
_entity_poly.entity_id
_entity_poly.type
_entity_poly.pdbx_seq_one_letter_code
_entity_poly.pdbx_strand_id
1 'polypeptide(L)'
;MKYSIIVPVFNRPDEVDELLNSLASQEEKDFEVVIVEDGSQTPCEDVCKRYEDKMEIHYYYKQNSGPGQSRNYGAERASGEYLLILDSDVVLPSGYLKAVSDELSREPADAFGGPDKAH
;
A
#
# COMPACT_ATOMS: atom_id res chain seq x y z
N MET A 1 10.61 6.69 -8.04
CA MET A 1 9.66 5.76 -7.42
C MET A 1 8.51 5.50 -8.37
N LYS A 2 8.28 4.26 -8.75
CA LYS A 2 7.25 3.97 -9.73
C LYS A 2 5.87 3.88 -9.08
N TYR A 3 5.76 3.14 -7.98
CA TYR A 3 4.47 2.95 -7.33
C TYR A 3 4.44 3.52 -5.93
N SER A 4 3.32 4.13 -5.57
CA SER A 4 2.99 4.44 -4.18
C SER A 4 1.81 3.57 -3.79
N ILE A 5 2.04 2.66 -2.87
CA ILE A 5 1.01 1.74 -2.40
C ILE A 5 0.37 2.32 -1.14
N ILE A 6 -0.88 2.74 -1.27
CA ILE A 6 -1.62 3.41 -0.19
C ILE A 6 -2.46 2.36 0.53
N VAL A 7 -2.26 2.22 1.83
CA VAL A 7 -2.97 1.21 2.63
C VAL A 7 -3.64 1.88 3.82
N PRO A 8 -4.96 2.12 3.75
CA PRO A 8 -5.69 2.56 4.93
C PRO A 8 -5.83 1.40 5.91
N VAL A 9 -5.59 1.67 7.20
CA VAL A 9 -5.60 0.64 8.23
C VAL A 9 -6.45 1.09 9.41
N PHE A 10 -7.28 0.17 9.93
CA PHE A 10 -8.01 0.40 11.15
C PHE A 10 -8.06 -0.89 11.97
N ASN A 11 -7.29 -0.95 13.07
CA ASN A 11 -7.25 -2.09 13.99
C ASN A 11 -6.97 -3.42 13.30
N ARG A 12 -5.96 -3.46 12.40
CA ARG A 12 -5.64 -4.68 11.63
C ARG A 12 -4.14 -4.95 11.56
N PRO A 13 -3.40 -4.98 12.70
CA PRO A 13 -1.95 -5.19 12.61
C PRO A 13 -1.56 -6.53 11.99
N ASP A 14 -2.33 -7.59 12.25
CA ASP A 14 -2.02 -8.91 11.70
C ASP A 14 -2.17 -8.94 10.17
N GLU A 15 -3.20 -8.27 9.65
CA GLU A 15 -3.41 -8.18 8.22
C GLU A 15 -2.30 -7.37 7.55
N VAL A 16 -1.88 -6.28 8.20
CA VAL A 16 -0.78 -5.46 7.68
C VAL A 16 0.50 -6.29 7.61
N ASP A 17 0.75 -7.12 8.61
CA ASP A 17 1.93 -7.99 8.62
C ASP A 17 1.92 -8.92 7.40
N GLU A 18 0.81 -9.57 7.12
CA GLU A 18 0.68 -10.45 5.96
C GLU A 18 0.86 -9.68 4.65
N LEU A 19 0.26 -8.50 4.55
CA LEU A 19 0.39 -7.66 3.36
C LEU A 19 1.84 -7.24 3.13
N LEU A 20 2.50 -6.74 4.16
CA LEU A 20 3.89 -6.29 4.03
C LEU A 20 4.82 -7.46 3.70
N ASN A 21 4.56 -8.64 4.25
CA ASN A 21 5.33 -9.82 3.89
C ASN A 21 5.16 -10.15 2.40
N SER A 22 3.95 -10.05 1.88
CA SER A 22 3.72 -10.30 0.45
C SER A 22 4.36 -9.23 -0.43
N LEU A 23 4.41 -7.98 0.05
CA LEU A 23 5.10 -6.91 -0.68
C LEU A 23 6.61 -7.10 -0.66
N ALA A 24 7.17 -7.59 0.44
CA ALA A 24 8.60 -7.88 0.52
C ALA A 24 9.04 -8.95 -0.47
N SER A 25 8.10 -9.81 -0.88
CA SER A 25 8.37 -10.91 -1.81
C SER A 25 8.11 -10.55 -3.27
N GLN A 26 7.75 -9.32 -3.56
CA GLN A 26 7.48 -8.93 -4.94
C GLN A 26 8.74 -8.92 -5.79
N GLU A 27 8.60 -9.34 -7.05
CA GLU A 27 9.69 -9.28 -8.01
C GLU A 27 10.01 -7.83 -8.40
N GLU A 28 8.99 -7.01 -8.55
CA GLU A 28 9.16 -5.58 -8.80
C GLU A 28 9.42 -4.87 -7.47
N LYS A 29 10.51 -4.12 -7.37
CA LYS A 29 10.93 -3.49 -6.11
C LYS A 29 10.81 -1.97 -6.11
N ASP A 30 10.42 -1.35 -7.21
CA ASP A 30 10.38 0.11 -7.31
C ASP A 30 9.07 0.68 -6.79
N PHE A 31 8.89 0.61 -5.48
CA PHE A 31 7.68 1.10 -4.83
C PHE A 31 7.97 1.62 -3.42
N GLU A 32 7.07 2.47 -2.94
CA GLU A 32 7.00 2.83 -1.52
C GLU A 32 5.63 2.39 -1.00
N VAL A 33 5.54 2.21 0.32
CA VAL A 33 4.28 1.87 0.98
C VAL A 33 3.90 3.02 1.90
N VAL A 34 2.68 3.52 1.75
CA VAL A 34 2.15 4.58 2.60
C VAL A 34 1.04 3.98 3.46
N ILE A 35 1.35 3.74 4.72
CA ILE A 35 0.38 3.19 5.67
C ILE A 35 -0.31 4.36 6.37
N VAL A 36 -1.63 4.40 6.30
CA VAL A 36 -2.42 5.44 6.95
C VAL A 36 -3.28 4.78 8.02
N GLU A 37 -2.87 4.94 9.27
CA GLU A 37 -3.57 4.39 10.42
C GLU A 37 -4.71 5.32 10.78
N ASP A 38 -5.94 4.87 10.65
CA ASP A 38 -7.14 5.69 10.81
C ASP A 38 -7.69 5.58 12.23
N GLY A 39 -6.93 6.08 13.20
CA GLY A 39 -7.36 6.15 14.59
C GLY A 39 -7.45 4.79 15.29
N SER A 40 -6.59 3.84 14.92
CA SER A 40 -6.62 2.51 15.52
C SER A 40 -6.29 2.54 17.01
N GLN A 41 -6.98 1.69 17.77
CA GLN A 41 -6.63 1.41 19.15
C GLN A 41 -5.52 0.36 19.23
N THR A 42 -5.43 -0.49 18.21
CA THR A 42 -4.36 -1.49 18.08
C THR A 42 -3.56 -1.14 16.82
N PRO A 43 -2.57 -0.25 16.96
CA PRO A 43 -1.85 0.23 15.78
C PRO A 43 -0.86 -0.79 15.23
N CYS A 44 -0.47 -0.60 13.97
CA CYS A 44 0.47 -1.49 13.30
C CYS A 44 1.87 -0.87 13.16
N GLU A 45 2.20 0.14 13.95
CA GLU A 45 3.49 0.80 13.85
C GLU A 45 4.66 -0.16 14.05
N ASP A 46 4.56 -1.03 15.06
CA ASP A 46 5.64 -2.01 15.32
C ASP A 46 5.78 -3.00 14.18
N VAL A 47 4.66 -3.39 13.56
CA VAL A 47 4.69 -4.26 12.39
C VAL A 47 5.46 -3.57 11.26
N CYS A 48 5.15 -2.30 11.00
CA CYS A 48 5.84 -1.55 9.94
C CYS A 48 7.33 -1.47 10.18
N LYS A 49 7.76 -1.29 11.42
CA LYS A 49 9.17 -1.21 11.76
C LYS A 49 9.95 -2.47 11.40
N ARG A 50 9.29 -3.63 11.46
CA ARG A 50 9.95 -4.89 11.13
C ARG A 50 10.28 -5.03 9.66
N TYR A 51 9.65 -4.23 8.80
CA TYR A 51 9.85 -4.30 7.35
C TYR A 51 10.61 -3.10 6.78
N GLU A 52 11.02 -2.15 7.60
CA GLU A 52 11.67 -0.92 7.13
C GLU A 52 13.00 -1.19 6.42
N ASP A 53 13.67 -2.29 6.74
CA ASP A 53 14.93 -2.67 6.07
C ASP A 53 14.69 -3.44 4.77
N LYS A 54 13.45 -3.77 4.45
CA LYS A 54 13.12 -4.54 3.25
C LYS A 54 12.47 -3.70 2.18
N MET A 55 11.86 -2.57 2.55
CA MET A 55 11.17 -1.69 1.61
C MET A 55 11.00 -0.32 2.23
N GLU A 56 10.73 0.67 1.40
CA GLU A 56 10.47 2.02 1.89
C GLU A 56 9.03 2.10 2.40
N ILE A 57 8.87 2.35 3.70
CA ILE A 57 7.56 2.45 4.34
C ILE A 57 7.44 3.81 5.03
N HIS A 58 6.33 4.48 4.77
CA HIS A 58 5.97 5.72 5.46
C HIS A 58 4.71 5.45 6.26
N TYR A 59 4.80 5.60 7.56
CA TYR A 59 3.70 5.31 8.48
C TYR A 59 3.13 6.61 9.03
N TYR A 60 1.81 6.76 8.91
CA TYR A 60 1.10 7.94 9.42
C TYR A 60 -0.05 7.49 10.30
N TYR A 61 -0.18 8.12 11.45
CA TYR A 61 -1.30 7.90 12.36
C TYR A 61 -2.14 9.16 12.37
N LYS A 62 -3.43 9.04 12.17
CA LYS A 62 -4.32 10.20 12.17
C LYS A 62 -5.60 9.89 12.93
N GLN A 63 -6.37 10.93 13.24
CA GLN A 63 -7.67 10.77 13.89
C GLN A 63 -8.62 10.06 12.94
N ASN A 64 -9.46 9.18 13.48
CA ASN A 64 -10.41 8.41 12.69
C ASN A 64 -11.33 9.32 11.87
N SER A 65 -11.40 9.08 10.57
CA SER A 65 -12.21 9.87 9.65
C SER A 65 -12.76 9.04 8.49
N GLY A 66 -12.49 7.73 8.48
CA GLY A 66 -13.01 6.83 7.47
C GLY A 66 -12.02 6.52 6.35
N PRO A 67 -12.26 5.42 5.61
CA PRO A 67 -11.31 4.95 4.61
C PRO A 67 -11.14 5.89 3.42
N GLY A 68 -12.19 6.60 3.01
CA GLY A 68 -12.08 7.55 1.91
C GLY A 68 -11.10 8.68 2.22
N GLN A 69 -11.19 9.26 3.42
CA GLN A 69 -10.26 10.31 3.82
C GLN A 69 -8.86 9.77 4.04
N SER A 70 -8.74 8.55 4.53
CA SER A 70 -7.44 7.91 4.70
C SER A 70 -6.74 7.71 3.36
N ARG A 71 -7.46 7.31 2.33
CA ARG A 71 -6.90 7.18 0.99
C ARG A 71 -6.41 8.53 0.46
N ASN A 72 -7.21 9.57 0.63
CA ASN A 72 -6.82 10.92 0.21
C ASN A 72 -5.59 11.39 0.98
N TYR A 73 -5.55 11.14 2.27
CA TYR A 73 -4.42 11.50 3.12
C TYR A 73 -3.13 10.86 2.61
N GLY A 74 -3.20 9.55 2.30
CA GLY A 74 -2.05 8.83 1.75
C GLY A 74 -1.66 9.32 0.37
N ALA A 75 -2.63 9.57 -0.50
CA ALA A 75 -2.37 10.04 -1.85
C ALA A 75 -1.66 11.39 -1.87
N GLU A 76 -2.02 12.27 -0.95
CA GLU A 76 -1.37 13.59 -0.83
C GLU A 76 0.11 13.48 -0.47
N ARG A 77 0.50 12.39 0.17
CA ARG A 77 1.88 12.16 0.62
C ARG A 77 2.67 11.21 -0.27
N ALA A 78 2.02 10.69 -1.30
CA ALA A 78 2.65 9.76 -2.22
C ALA A 78 3.61 10.48 -3.15
N SER A 79 4.71 9.81 -3.51
CA SER A 79 5.71 10.36 -4.42
C SER A 79 5.88 9.54 -5.70
N GLY A 80 5.17 8.42 -5.82
CA GLY A 80 5.28 7.56 -6.99
C GLY A 80 4.51 8.07 -8.19
N GLU A 81 4.83 7.52 -9.35
CA GLU A 81 4.14 7.88 -10.59
C GLU A 81 2.72 7.33 -10.64
N TYR A 82 2.50 6.16 -10.03
CA TYR A 82 1.21 5.49 -10.01
C TYR A 82 0.79 5.22 -8.58
N LEU A 83 -0.49 5.38 -8.30
CA LEU A 83 -1.05 5.07 -7.00
C LEU A 83 -1.77 3.74 -7.05
N LEU A 84 -1.43 2.85 -6.12
CA LEU A 84 -2.14 1.60 -5.92
C LEU A 84 -2.77 1.64 -4.53
N ILE A 85 -4.09 1.52 -4.48
CA ILE A 85 -4.80 1.53 -3.20
C ILE A 85 -5.17 0.10 -2.86
N LEU A 86 -4.64 -0.40 -1.74
CA LEU A 86 -4.86 -1.77 -1.31
C LEU A 86 -5.53 -1.78 0.05
N ASP A 87 -6.48 -2.70 0.23
CA ASP A 87 -7.03 -2.97 1.55
C ASP A 87 -6.01 -3.75 2.37
N SER A 88 -6.06 -3.59 3.70
CA SER A 88 -5.09 -4.23 4.58
C SER A 88 -5.18 -5.76 4.58
N ASP A 89 -6.31 -6.32 4.16
CA ASP A 89 -6.54 -7.77 4.16
C ASP A 89 -6.08 -8.47 2.88
N VAL A 90 -5.36 -7.77 2.00
CA VAL A 90 -4.90 -8.32 0.73
C VAL A 90 -3.54 -8.97 0.92
N VAL A 91 -3.35 -10.15 0.29
CA VAL A 91 -2.06 -10.82 0.18
C VAL A 91 -1.76 -10.97 -1.31
N LEU A 92 -0.64 -10.42 -1.76
CA LEU A 92 -0.32 -10.35 -3.18
C LEU A 92 0.57 -11.50 -3.62
N PRO A 93 0.31 -12.11 -4.79
CA PRO A 93 1.28 -13.05 -5.36
C PRO A 93 2.57 -12.32 -5.75
N SER A 94 3.68 -13.04 -5.79
CA SER A 94 5.02 -12.44 -5.99
C SER A 94 5.17 -11.68 -7.31
N GLY A 95 4.39 -12.04 -8.31
CA GLY A 95 4.45 -11.37 -9.62
C GLY A 95 3.40 -10.30 -9.82
N TYR A 96 2.69 -9.87 -8.79
CA TYR A 96 1.58 -8.94 -8.95
C TYR A 96 2.03 -7.59 -9.52
N LEU A 97 3.03 -6.97 -8.91
CA LEU A 97 3.50 -5.65 -9.36
C LEU A 97 4.15 -5.73 -10.74
N LYS A 98 4.83 -6.83 -11.03
CA LYS A 98 5.40 -7.03 -12.35
C LYS A 98 4.30 -7.13 -13.40
N ALA A 99 3.20 -7.82 -13.10
CA ALA A 99 2.06 -7.91 -14.00
C ALA A 99 1.42 -6.54 -14.22
N VAL A 100 1.33 -5.73 -13.16
CA VAL A 100 0.83 -4.36 -13.29
C VAL A 100 1.75 -3.54 -14.20
N SER A 101 3.07 -3.68 -14.05
CA SER A 101 4.03 -2.99 -14.89
C SER A 101 3.89 -3.39 -16.36
N ASP A 102 3.69 -4.68 -16.63
CA ASP A 102 3.51 -5.16 -18.00
C ASP A 102 2.22 -4.60 -18.60
N GLU A 103 1.17 -4.55 -17.81
CA GLU A 103 -0.11 -3.99 -18.26
C GLU A 103 0.03 -2.49 -18.59
N LEU A 104 0.72 -1.74 -17.75
CA LEU A 104 0.94 -0.31 -17.97
C LEU A 104 1.81 -0.05 -19.20
N SER A 105 2.70 -0.97 -19.53
CA SER A 105 3.52 -0.85 -20.73
C SER A 105 2.69 -0.99 -22.00
N ARG A 106 1.63 -1.80 -21.96
CA ARG A 106 0.75 -2.01 -23.10
C ARG A 106 -0.34 -0.94 -23.18
N GLU A 107 -0.89 -0.55 -22.04
CA GLU A 107 -1.98 0.41 -21.95
C GLU A 107 -1.69 1.40 -20.82
N PRO A 108 -0.82 2.40 -21.07
CA PRO A 108 -0.46 3.35 -20.04
C PRO A 108 -1.67 4.05 -19.44
N ALA A 109 -1.64 4.22 -18.12
CA ALA A 109 -2.69 4.89 -17.37
C ALA A 109 -2.06 5.72 -16.26
N ASP A 110 -2.75 6.79 -15.86
CA ASP A 110 -2.25 7.67 -14.80
C ASP A 110 -2.41 7.05 -13.42
N ALA A 111 -3.43 6.23 -13.25
CA ALA A 111 -3.71 5.57 -11.98
C ALA A 111 -4.19 4.16 -12.23
N PHE A 112 -3.91 3.29 -11.26
CA PHE A 112 -4.24 1.88 -11.38
C PHE A 112 -4.69 1.39 -10.01
N GLY A 113 -5.92 0.92 -9.90
CA GLY A 113 -6.43 0.36 -8.66
C GLY A 113 -5.76 -0.96 -8.33
N GLY A 114 -5.88 -1.40 -7.08
CA GLY A 114 -5.36 -2.69 -6.66
C GLY A 114 -6.20 -3.85 -7.19
N PRO A 115 -6.15 -5.01 -6.52
CA PRO A 115 -6.91 -6.19 -6.98
C PRO A 115 -8.41 -5.97 -7.08
N ASP A 116 -8.92 -4.99 -6.38
CA ASP A 116 -10.34 -4.63 -6.39
C ASP A 116 -10.70 -3.59 -7.44
N LYS A 117 -9.80 -3.29 -8.31
CA LYS A 117 -9.98 -2.24 -9.31
C LYS A 117 -11.07 -2.57 -10.30
N ALA A 118 -11.95 -3.18 -10.20
CA ALA A 118 -12.97 -3.70 -11.11
C ALA A 118 -13.76 -2.61 -11.87
N HIS A 119 -13.24 -1.56 -12.17
CA HIS A 119 -14.00 -0.43 -12.74
C HIS A 119 -13.39 0.11 -14.00
#